data_9d9961ecedc80ca27969e7e82b2ae3a4
#
_entry.id   9d9961ecedc80ca27969e7e82b2ae3a4
#
_cell.length_a   1.000
_cell.length_b   1.000
_cell.length_c   1.000
_cell.angle_alpha   90.00
_cell.angle_beta   90.00
_cell.angle_gamma   90.00
#
_symmetry.space_group_name_H-M   'P 1'
#
loop_
_entity.id
_entity.type
_entity.pdbx_description
1 polymer ?
#
loop_
_entity_poly.entity_id
_entity_poly.type
_entity_poly.pdbx_seq_one_letter_code
_entity_poly.pdbx_strand_id
1 'polypeptide(L)'
;MIEKITKKIVFKIIKERFINEVPFLKLLGIKVSKFNYPEVEMVLDWNNQLVGNVVQESLHGGVTATILDSLGGLVAIGNFISTEKNLTADYLKTGIGSMGTIDMRVDYLLPGRGTIFTATGRVIRAGKRVTVCRMEMHNDKNDCIALGTGSYLWSNNKDRTSK
;
A
#
# COMPACT_ATOMS: atom_id res chain seq x y z
N MET A 1 -11.74 16.20 26.45
CA MET A 1 -12.20 14.79 26.29
C MET A 1 -11.70 14.30 24.93
N ILE A 2 -10.62 13.49 24.91
CA ILE A 2 -10.06 12.95 23.65
C ILE A 2 -10.97 11.80 23.24
N GLU A 3 -11.75 12.01 22.19
CA GLU A 3 -12.66 11.01 21.65
C GLU A 3 -11.88 9.80 21.16
N LYS A 4 -12.15 8.63 21.72
CA LYS A 4 -11.56 7.37 21.30
C LYS A 4 -12.13 6.98 19.94
N ILE A 5 -11.40 7.30 18.86
CA ILE A 5 -11.81 6.92 17.50
C ILE A 5 -11.77 5.41 17.37
N THR A 6 -12.85 4.78 16.93
CA THR A 6 -12.85 3.33 16.70
C THR A 6 -11.98 2.97 15.50
N LYS A 7 -11.22 1.88 15.57
CA LYS A 7 -10.36 1.40 14.48
C LYS A 7 -11.12 1.28 13.16
N LYS A 8 -12.37 0.85 13.19
CA LYS A 8 -13.23 0.71 12.01
C LYS A 8 -13.44 2.04 11.27
N ILE A 9 -13.66 3.13 12.01
CA ILE A 9 -13.79 4.49 11.43
C ILE A 9 -12.46 4.93 10.82
N VAL A 10 -11.34 4.66 11.49
CA VAL A 10 -10.00 5.00 10.99
C VAL A 10 -9.72 4.29 9.67
N PHE A 11 -9.96 2.98 9.58
CA PHE A 11 -9.79 2.22 8.34
C PHE A 11 -10.62 2.81 7.19
N LYS A 12 -11.87 3.16 7.46
CA LYS A 12 -12.75 3.78 6.46
C LYS A 12 -12.21 5.12 5.97
N ILE A 13 -11.84 6.02 6.88
CA ILE A 13 -11.30 7.35 6.54
C ILE A 13 -10.00 7.22 5.72
N ILE A 14 -9.09 6.34 6.12
CA ILE A 14 -7.82 6.17 5.41
C ILE A 14 -8.05 5.57 4.03
N LYS A 15 -8.94 4.58 3.89
CA LYS A 15 -9.31 4.03 2.59
C LYS A 15 -9.82 5.13 1.65
N GLU A 16 -10.76 5.95 2.11
CA GLU A 16 -11.34 7.04 1.33
C GLU A 16 -10.28 8.09 0.93
N ARG A 17 -9.39 8.45 1.86
CA ARG A 17 -8.31 9.40 1.59
C ARG A 17 -7.25 8.85 0.65
N PHE A 18 -6.82 7.60 0.84
CA PHE A 18 -5.84 6.97 -0.06
C PHE A 18 -6.35 6.92 -1.51
N ILE A 19 -7.65 6.65 -1.69
CA ILE A 19 -8.27 6.67 -3.03
C ILE A 19 -8.37 8.10 -3.58
N ASN A 20 -8.74 9.06 -2.73
CA ASN A 20 -9.16 10.38 -3.18
C ASN A 20 -8.07 11.46 -3.13
N GLU A 21 -7.05 11.29 -2.30
CA GLU A 21 -6.05 12.34 -2.03
C GLU A 21 -4.65 12.03 -2.56
N VAL A 22 -4.39 10.81 -3.07
CA VAL A 22 -3.09 10.49 -3.70
C VAL A 22 -3.16 10.69 -5.21
N PRO A 23 -2.72 11.84 -5.75
CA PRO A 23 -2.92 12.18 -7.17
C PRO A 23 -2.29 11.17 -8.11
N PHE A 24 -1.14 10.60 -7.74
CA PHE A 24 -0.42 9.64 -8.57
C PHE A 24 -1.19 8.31 -8.73
N LEU A 25 -1.84 7.81 -7.67
CA LEU A 25 -2.69 6.62 -7.77
C LEU A 25 -3.91 6.89 -8.65
N LYS A 26 -4.50 8.08 -8.53
CA LYS A 26 -5.61 8.50 -9.40
C LYS A 26 -5.20 8.56 -10.87
N LEU A 27 -4.03 9.13 -11.15
CA LEU A 27 -3.50 9.22 -12.52
C LEU A 27 -3.37 7.84 -13.17
N LEU A 28 -2.94 6.83 -12.40
CA LEU A 28 -2.81 5.46 -12.87
C LEU A 28 -4.11 4.65 -12.83
N GLY A 29 -5.17 5.16 -12.19
CA GLY A 29 -6.43 4.44 -12.01
C GLY A 29 -6.39 3.34 -10.93
N ILE A 30 -5.39 3.36 -10.04
CA ILE A 30 -5.24 2.40 -8.95
C ILE A 30 -6.30 2.69 -7.87
N LYS A 31 -7.01 1.63 -7.42
CA LYS A 31 -8.08 1.72 -6.41
C LYS A 31 -7.77 0.80 -5.22
N VAL A 32 -8.17 1.22 -4.02
CA VAL A 32 -8.15 0.36 -2.83
C VAL A 32 -9.49 -0.37 -2.76
N SER A 33 -9.51 -1.66 -3.06
CA SER A 33 -10.71 -2.50 -3.02
C SER A 33 -11.02 -2.94 -1.59
N LYS A 34 -10.01 -3.39 -0.83
CA LYS A 34 -10.16 -3.79 0.58
C LYS A 34 -9.13 -3.10 1.47
N PHE A 35 -9.59 -2.61 2.62
CA PHE A 35 -8.73 -2.11 3.69
C PHE A 35 -9.38 -2.43 5.04
N ASN A 36 -9.25 -3.68 5.44
CA ASN A 36 -9.63 -4.23 6.75
C ASN A 36 -8.50 -5.15 7.20
N TYR A 37 -7.51 -4.60 7.90
CA TYR A 37 -6.35 -5.38 8.30
C TYR A 37 -6.75 -6.67 9.06
N PRO A 38 -6.19 -7.85 8.71
CA PRO A 38 -5.05 -8.06 7.80
C PRO A 38 -5.36 -8.01 6.30
N GLU A 39 -6.61 -7.90 5.87
CA GLU A 39 -6.98 -7.89 4.46
C GLU A 39 -6.77 -6.50 3.86
N VAL A 40 -5.75 -6.40 2.99
CA VAL A 40 -5.44 -5.18 2.22
C VAL A 40 -5.27 -5.57 0.75
N GLU A 41 -6.05 -4.90 -0.11
CA GLU A 41 -6.10 -5.20 -1.53
C GLU A 41 -6.22 -3.92 -2.35
N MET A 42 -5.44 -3.83 -3.41
CA MET A 42 -5.56 -2.81 -4.45
C MET A 42 -5.86 -3.45 -5.80
N VAL A 43 -6.59 -2.74 -6.63
CA VAL A 43 -6.94 -3.18 -7.98
C VAL A 43 -6.59 -2.11 -9.00
N LEU A 44 -6.25 -2.57 -10.21
CA LEU A 44 -5.96 -1.75 -11.37
C LEU A 44 -6.67 -2.35 -12.58
N ASP A 45 -7.52 -1.56 -13.24
CA ASP A 45 -8.10 -1.93 -14.51
C ASP A 45 -7.08 -1.69 -15.64
N TRP A 46 -7.08 -2.54 -16.67
CA TRP A 46 -6.26 -2.33 -17.86
C TRP A 46 -6.53 -0.98 -18.50
N ASN A 47 -5.46 -0.30 -18.90
CA ASN A 47 -5.53 0.93 -19.67
C ASN A 47 -4.34 0.99 -20.64
N ASN A 48 -4.59 1.28 -21.89
CA ASN A 48 -3.55 1.38 -22.93
C ASN A 48 -2.46 2.42 -22.63
N GLN A 49 -2.77 3.44 -21.82
CA GLN A 49 -1.78 4.42 -21.36
C GLN A 49 -0.74 3.85 -20.38
N LEU A 50 -1.00 2.66 -19.84
CA LEU A 50 -0.12 1.99 -18.87
C LEU A 50 0.80 0.95 -19.52
N VAL A 51 0.76 0.84 -20.85
CA VAL A 51 1.58 -0.12 -21.61
C VAL A 51 3.06 0.30 -21.57
N GLY A 52 3.90 -0.63 -21.19
CA GLY A 52 5.36 -0.48 -21.22
C GLY A 52 6.00 -1.18 -22.41
N ASN A 53 5.45 -2.32 -22.81
CA ASN A 53 5.89 -3.04 -24.00
C ASN A 53 4.73 -3.13 -25.00
N VAL A 54 4.82 -2.30 -26.04
CA VAL A 54 3.77 -2.20 -27.07
C VAL A 54 3.65 -3.45 -27.95
N VAL A 55 4.74 -4.21 -28.11
CA VAL A 55 4.74 -5.46 -28.90
C VAL A 55 4.08 -6.59 -28.13
N GLN A 56 4.29 -6.63 -26.84
CA GLN A 56 3.73 -7.66 -25.97
C GLN A 56 2.40 -7.27 -25.35
N GLU A 57 1.96 -6.01 -25.50
CA GLU A 57 0.77 -5.45 -24.88
C GLU A 57 0.73 -5.76 -23.38
N SER A 58 1.81 -5.37 -22.66
CA SER A 58 1.94 -5.63 -21.24
C SER A 58 2.17 -4.35 -20.45
N LEU A 59 1.75 -4.34 -19.19
CA LEU A 59 1.94 -3.24 -18.25
C LEU A 59 3.40 -2.80 -18.18
N HIS A 60 3.61 -1.50 -18.05
CA HIS A 60 4.91 -0.95 -17.72
C HIS A 60 5.33 -1.41 -16.32
N GLY A 61 6.57 -1.86 -16.16
CA GLY A 61 7.08 -2.34 -14.88
C GLY A 61 6.99 -1.30 -13.75
N GLY A 62 7.10 -0.01 -14.07
CA GLY A 62 6.88 1.09 -13.13
C GLY A 62 5.46 1.14 -12.56
N VAL A 63 4.43 0.77 -13.35
CA VAL A 63 3.04 0.69 -12.86
C VAL A 63 2.91 -0.45 -11.85
N THR A 64 3.47 -1.61 -12.16
CA THR A 64 3.53 -2.77 -11.25
C THR A 64 4.27 -2.41 -9.96
N ALA A 65 5.42 -1.75 -10.05
CA ALA A 65 6.16 -1.30 -8.87
C ALA A 65 5.36 -0.31 -8.02
N THR A 66 4.65 0.64 -8.66
CA THR A 66 3.84 1.64 -7.95
C THR A 66 2.70 1.02 -7.16
N ILE A 67 1.97 0.06 -7.73
CA ILE A 67 0.86 -0.59 -7.00
C ILE A 67 1.41 -1.42 -5.83
N LEU A 68 2.52 -2.12 -6.00
CA LEU A 68 3.16 -2.91 -4.93
C LEU A 68 3.69 -2.01 -3.81
N ASP A 69 4.35 -0.89 -4.14
CA ASP A 69 4.86 0.06 -3.15
C ASP A 69 3.73 0.68 -2.32
N SER A 70 2.70 1.18 -3.00
CA SER A 70 1.55 1.79 -2.35
C SER A 70 0.78 0.80 -1.48
N LEU A 71 0.63 -0.43 -1.95
CA LEU A 71 0.01 -1.52 -1.19
C LEU A 71 0.81 -1.85 0.07
N GLY A 72 2.14 -1.99 -0.05
CA GLY A 72 3.00 -2.29 1.09
C GLY A 72 2.94 -1.21 2.17
N GLY A 73 2.92 0.07 1.75
CA GLY A 73 2.67 1.20 2.65
C GLY A 73 1.32 1.11 3.35
N LEU A 74 0.26 0.78 2.61
CA LEU A 74 -1.09 0.64 3.17
C LEU A 74 -1.18 -0.56 4.13
N VAL A 75 -0.51 -1.69 3.83
CA VAL A 75 -0.39 -2.85 4.74
C VAL A 75 0.32 -2.46 6.03
N ALA A 76 1.41 -1.70 5.96
CA ALA A 76 2.13 -1.22 7.13
C ALA A 76 1.27 -0.27 7.99
N ILE A 77 0.52 0.66 7.37
CA ILE A 77 -0.47 1.52 8.05
C ILE A 77 -1.53 0.67 8.75
N GLY A 78 -2.09 -0.34 8.06
CA GLY A 78 -3.11 -1.22 8.61
C GLY A 78 -2.63 -1.97 9.84
N ASN A 79 -1.42 -2.51 9.80
CA ASN A 79 -0.78 -3.16 10.93
C ASN A 79 -0.64 -2.20 12.12
N PHE A 80 -0.17 -0.99 11.86
CA PHE A 80 0.06 0.02 12.88
C PHE A 80 -1.23 0.42 13.59
N ILE A 81 -2.31 0.68 12.83
CA ILE A 81 -3.64 0.98 13.39
C ILE A 81 -4.14 -0.19 14.23
N SER A 82 -3.92 -1.42 13.76
CA SER A 82 -4.43 -2.63 14.44
C SER A 82 -3.74 -2.91 15.75
N THR A 83 -2.46 -2.62 15.87
CA THR A 83 -1.63 -2.89 17.05
C THR A 83 -1.67 -1.77 18.07
N GLU A 84 -1.94 -0.51 17.65
CA GLU A 84 -1.98 0.64 18.55
C GLU A 84 -3.20 0.59 19.49
N LYS A 85 -2.96 0.84 20.78
CA LYS A 85 -4.00 0.83 21.82
C LYS A 85 -4.70 2.20 21.97
N ASN A 86 -3.97 3.28 21.73
CA ASN A 86 -4.41 4.65 21.94
C ASN A 86 -4.35 5.47 20.65
N LEU A 87 -5.26 5.17 19.72
CA LEU A 87 -5.38 5.93 18.48
C LEU A 87 -5.98 7.32 18.75
N THR A 88 -5.21 8.35 18.47
CA THR A 88 -5.67 9.74 18.44
C THR A 88 -5.54 10.30 17.02
N ALA A 89 -6.31 11.32 16.67
CA ALA A 89 -6.22 11.96 15.36
C ALA A 89 -4.81 12.54 15.09
N ASP A 90 -4.18 13.14 16.11
CA ASP A 90 -2.84 13.69 16.02
C ASP A 90 -1.79 12.58 15.80
N TYR A 91 -1.91 11.47 16.52
CA TYR A 91 -1.04 10.31 16.36
C TYR A 91 -1.10 9.73 14.95
N LEU A 92 -2.31 9.59 14.39
CA LEU A 92 -2.51 9.12 13.03
C LEU A 92 -1.96 10.11 12.00
N LYS A 93 -2.25 11.40 12.15
CA LYS A 93 -1.76 12.45 11.24
C LYS A 93 -0.24 12.49 11.20
N THR A 94 0.40 12.47 12.38
CA THR A 94 1.86 12.49 12.50
C THR A 94 2.48 11.21 11.95
N GLY A 95 1.93 10.05 12.29
CA GLY A 95 2.42 8.76 11.83
C GLY A 95 2.31 8.58 10.32
N ILE A 96 1.13 8.84 9.74
CA ILE A 96 0.92 8.78 8.29
C ILE A 96 1.79 9.81 7.56
N GLY A 97 1.90 11.04 8.07
CA GLY A 97 2.72 12.08 7.48
C GLY A 97 4.24 11.81 7.57
N SER A 98 4.67 10.92 8.45
CA SER A 98 6.08 10.51 8.58
C SER A 98 6.39 9.19 7.89
N MET A 99 5.37 8.52 7.34
CA MET A 99 5.56 7.26 6.66
C MET A 99 6.35 7.45 5.37
N GLY A 100 7.26 6.54 5.11
CA GLY A 100 8.03 6.54 3.88
C GLY A 100 8.57 5.15 3.57
N THR A 101 8.71 4.87 2.29
CA THR A 101 9.38 3.67 1.79
C THR A 101 10.87 3.83 1.98
N ILE A 102 11.52 2.89 2.67
CA ILE A 102 12.96 2.86 2.85
C ILE A 102 13.62 2.13 1.69
N ASP A 103 13.04 0.98 1.35
CA ASP A 103 13.54 0.08 0.32
C ASP A 103 12.41 -0.78 -0.23
N MET A 104 12.50 -1.14 -1.50
CA MET A 104 11.59 -2.08 -2.13
C MET A 104 12.32 -2.86 -3.22
N ARG A 105 12.19 -4.17 -3.17
CA ARG A 105 12.56 -5.08 -4.26
C ARG A 105 11.31 -5.58 -4.95
N VAL A 106 11.32 -5.57 -6.27
CA VAL A 106 10.27 -6.17 -7.12
C VAL A 106 10.87 -7.25 -7.98
N ASP A 107 10.27 -8.43 -7.93
CA ASP A 107 10.57 -9.56 -8.80
C ASP A 107 9.45 -9.68 -9.85
N TYR A 108 9.77 -9.40 -11.11
CA TYR A 108 8.83 -9.52 -12.23
C TYR A 108 8.88 -10.97 -12.74
N LEU A 109 7.77 -11.70 -12.61
CA LEU A 109 7.70 -13.12 -12.91
C LEU A 109 7.13 -13.39 -14.30
N LEU A 110 6.09 -12.63 -14.67
CA LEU A 110 5.40 -12.76 -15.95
C LEU A 110 5.07 -11.38 -16.54
N PRO A 111 4.91 -11.26 -17.86
CA PRO A 111 4.37 -10.05 -18.47
C PRO A 111 2.99 -9.69 -17.88
N GLY A 112 2.80 -8.44 -17.47
CA GLY A 112 1.53 -7.96 -16.92
C GLY A 112 0.45 -7.86 -17.97
N ARG A 113 -0.14 -8.99 -18.36
CA ARG A 113 -1.25 -9.11 -19.32
C ARG A 113 -2.52 -9.48 -18.60
N GLY A 114 -3.63 -8.88 -18.98
CA GLY A 114 -4.94 -9.10 -18.38
C GLY A 114 -5.83 -7.87 -18.48
N THR A 115 -7.06 -7.97 -18.01
CA THR A 115 -8.03 -6.88 -17.96
C THR A 115 -8.12 -6.23 -16.59
N ILE A 116 -7.83 -6.98 -15.53
CA ILE A 116 -7.82 -6.53 -14.15
C ILE A 116 -6.60 -7.12 -13.46
N PHE A 117 -5.95 -6.28 -12.67
CA PHE A 117 -4.82 -6.67 -11.84
C PHE A 117 -5.16 -6.45 -10.37
N THR A 118 -4.91 -7.47 -9.54
CA THR A 118 -5.17 -7.45 -8.11
C THR A 118 -3.86 -7.60 -7.36
N ALA A 119 -3.58 -6.66 -6.48
CA ALA A 119 -2.42 -6.71 -5.60
C ALA A 119 -2.87 -6.92 -4.15
N THR A 120 -2.25 -7.87 -3.46
CA THR A 120 -2.47 -8.19 -2.04
C THR A 120 -1.16 -8.17 -1.28
N GLY A 121 -1.23 -7.92 0.03
CA GLY A 121 -0.02 -7.83 0.83
C GLY A 121 -0.23 -8.23 2.28
N ARG A 122 0.88 -8.61 2.92
CA ARG A 122 0.92 -8.98 4.35
C ARG A 122 2.21 -8.50 5.00
N VAL A 123 2.15 -8.31 6.32
CA VAL A 123 3.33 -8.02 7.13
C VAL A 123 4.15 -9.29 7.30
N ILE A 124 5.46 -9.19 7.07
CA ILE A 124 6.46 -10.22 7.39
C ILE A 124 7.01 -9.99 8.79
N ARG A 125 7.34 -8.73 9.11
CA ARG A 125 7.84 -8.32 10.41
C ARG A 125 7.46 -6.88 10.69
N ALA A 126 6.95 -6.63 11.88
CA ALA A 126 6.73 -5.29 12.40
C ALA A 126 7.69 -5.03 13.58
N GLY A 127 8.54 -4.02 13.42
CA GLY A 127 9.36 -3.45 14.48
C GLY A 127 8.73 -2.19 15.06
N LYS A 128 9.44 -1.52 15.97
CA LYS A 128 8.96 -0.26 16.55
C LYS A 128 8.81 0.87 15.53
N ARG A 129 9.66 0.92 14.52
CA ARG A 129 9.73 1.99 13.52
C ARG A 129 9.67 1.51 12.08
N VAL A 130 9.99 0.26 11.82
CA VAL A 130 10.08 -0.31 10.48
C VAL A 130 9.20 -1.53 10.39
N THR A 131 8.38 -1.57 9.34
CA THR A 131 7.55 -2.72 8.98
C THR A 131 8.02 -3.26 7.65
N VAL A 132 8.29 -4.56 7.59
CA VAL A 132 8.63 -5.28 6.36
C VAL A 132 7.38 -5.98 5.87
N CYS A 133 7.01 -5.71 4.60
CA CYS A 133 5.83 -6.27 3.95
C CYS A 133 6.22 -7.13 2.75
N ARG A 134 5.43 -8.16 2.49
CA ARG A 134 5.43 -8.94 1.26
C ARG A 134 4.18 -8.66 0.48
N MET A 135 4.31 -8.37 -0.80
CA MET A 135 3.22 -8.07 -1.72
C MET A 135 3.26 -9.00 -2.93
N GLU A 136 2.10 -9.26 -3.50
CA GLU A 136 1.90 -10.08 -4.69
C GLU A 136 0.93 -9.38 -5.62
N MET A 137 1.14 -9.48 -6.92
CA MET A 137 0.24 -8.94 -7.93
C MET A 137 -0.15 -10.05 -8.91
N HIS A 138 -1.44 -10.21 -9.09
CA HIS A 138 -2.03 -11.22 -9.97
C HIS A 138 -2.88 -10.57 -11.08
N ASN A 139 -2.97 -11.23 -12.21
CA ASN A 139 -3.91 -10.86 -13.28
C ASN A 139 -5.29 -11.52 -13.07
N ASP A 140 -6.23 -11.24 -13.96
CA ASP A 140 -7.60 -11.80 -13.97
C ASP A 140 -7.66 -13.32 -14.19
N LYS A 141 -6.56 -13.96 -14.59
CA LYS A 141 -6.41 -15.42 -14.69
C LYS A 141 -5.79 -16.04 -13.45
N ASN A 142 -5.54 -15.23 -12.43
CA ASN A 142 -4.84 -15.61 -11.20
C ASN A 142 -3.36 -16.00 -11.40
N ASP A 143 -2.73 -15.57 -12.51
CA ASP A 143 -1.28 -15.72 -12.68
C ASP A 143 -0.57 -14.68 -11.81
N CYS A 144 0.40 -15.11 -11.02
CA CYS A 144 1.25 -14.19 -10.25
C CYS A 144 2.24 -13.51 -11.21
N ILE A 145 2.03 -12.22 -11.47
CA ILE A 145 2.86 -11.46 -12.41
C ILE A 145 4.06 -10.79 -11.75
N ALA A 146 3.95 -10.47 -10.48
CA ALA A 146 5.06 -9.87 -9.72
C ALA A 146 4.96 -10.11 -8.22
N LEU A 147 6.12 -10.13 -7.57
CA LEU A 147 6.27 -10.16 -6.12
C LEU A 147 7.01 -8.91 -5.67
N GLY A 148 6.62 -8.37 -4.50
CA GLY A 148 7.31 -7.26 -3.86
C GLY A 148 7.71 -7.59 -2.43
N THR A 149 8.86 -7.08 -2.00
CA THR A 149 9.22 -7.01 -0.59
C THR A 149 9.68 -5.59 -0.31
N GLY A 150 9.04 -4.91 0.64
CA GLY A 150 9.36 -3.53 0.96
C GLY A 150 9.49 -3.29 2.46
N SER A 151 10.29 -2.29 2.81
CA SER A 151 10.50 -1.80 4.17
C SER A 151 9.94 -0.39 4.30
N TYR A 152 9.05 -0.18 5.25
CA TYR A 152 8.32 1.06 5.44
C TYR A 152 8.61 1.64 6.81
N LEU A 153 9.04 2.91 6.84
CA LEU A 153 9.28 3.66 8.06
C LEU A 153 7.98 4.22 8.60
N TRP A 154 7.78 4.10 9.90
CA TRP A 154 6.78 4.84 10.65
C TRP A 154 7.49 5.59 11.77
N SER A 155 7.37 6.90 11.84
CA SER A 155 7.99 7.71 12.89
C SER A 155 6.95 8.57 13.61
N ASN A 156 6.96 8.54 14.93
CA ASN A 156 6.21 9.47 15.76
C ASN A 156 7.14 10.59 16.22
N ASN A 157 6.60 11.81 16.38
CA ASN A 157 7.38 12.98 16.85
C ASN A 157 8.14 12.76 18.17
N LYS A 158 7.70 11.80 19.00
CA LYS A 158 8.42 11.44 20.23
C LYS A 158 9.84 10.93 20.00
N ASP A 159 10.12 10.42 18.80
CA ASP A 159 11.45 9.89 18.43
C ASP A 159 12.39 10.97 17.86
N ARG A 160 11.90 12.18 17.59
CA ARG A 160 12.69 13.29 17.02
C ARG A 160 13.30 14.21 18.09
N THR A 161 12.83 14.15 19.32
CA THR A 161 13.28 15.02 20.44
C THR A 161 14.43 14.43 21.27
N SER A 162 14.97 13.26 20.86
CA SER A 162 16.09 12.59 21.54
C SER A 162 17.38 12.61 20.69
N LYS A 163 17.68 13.77 20.09
CA LYS A 163 19.01 14.07 19.54
C LYS A 163 19.54 15.35 20.14
#